data_32061bb5707e49769d8837e04de814e0
#
_entry.id   32061bb5707e49769d8837e04de814e0
#
_cell.length_a   1.000
_cell.length_b   1.000
_cell.length_c   1.000
_cell.angle_alpha   90.00
_cell.angle_beta   90.00
_cell.angle_gamma   90.00
#
_symmetry.space_group_name_H-M   'P 1'
#
loop_
_entity.id
_entity.type
_entity.pdbx_description
1 polymer ?
#
loop_
_entity_poly.entity_id
_entity_poly.type
_entity_poly.pdbx_seq_one_letter_code
_entity_poly.pdbx_strand_id
1 'polypeptide(L)'
;MRTFRSLVVAGAALLVLVVAAPARSHHAFSAEFDANKPIKFKGTVTKMLWVNPHAWIYVDVKKPDGTVEEWMIETGTPNTLLRRGLTKESLPTGTEITVDGYQSKDGSRRANGRDLTLPNGQTLFLGSSGTGAPDEKK
;
A
#
# COMPACT_ATOMS: atom_id res chain seq x y z
N MET A 1 9.06 -34.10 -43.41
CA MET A 1 9.10 -32.63 -43.45
C MET A 1 7.90 -31.93 -42.76
N ARG A 2 6.72 -32.50 -42.76
CA ARG A 2 5.52 -31.87 -42.06
C ARG A 2 5.64 -31.83 -40.55
N THR A 3 6.22 -32.83 -39.93
CA THR A 3 6.35 -32.93 -38.44
C THR A 3 7.35 -31.93 -37.86
N PHE A 4 8.41 -31.59 -38.58
CA PHE A 4 9.43 -30.62 -38.10
C PHE A 4 8.90 -29.18 -38.07
N ARG A 5 8.06 -28.80 -39.07
CA ARG A 5 7.43 -27.48 -39.11
C ARG A 5 6.40 -27.29 -37.99
N SER A 6 5.66 -28.33 -37.65
CA SER A 6 4.66 -28.29 -36.58
C SER A 6 5.29 -28.14 -35.19
N LEU A 7 6.45 -28.75 -34.94
CA LEU A 7 7.20 -28.63 -33.71
C LEU A 7 7.80 -27.22 -33.52
N VAL A 8 8.28 -26.59 -34.59
CA VAL A 8 8.83 -25.24 -34.53
C VAL A 8 7.74 -24.21 -34.25
N VAL A 9 6.54 -24.36 -34.82
CA VAL A 9 5.40 -23.47 -34.57
C VAL A 9 4.88 -23.63 -33.16
N ALA A 10 4.81 -24.84 -32.62
CA ALA A 10 4.40 -25.10 -31.24
C ALA A 10 5.41 -24.53 -30.22
N GLY A 11 6.71 -24.64 -30.49
CA GLY A 11 7.77 -24.06 -29.67
C GLY A 11 7.75 -22.53 -29.65
N ALA A 12 7.51 -21.89 -30.79
CA ALA A 12 7.38 -20.44 -30.88
C ALA A 12 6.14 -19.92 -30.19
N ALA A 13 5.00 -20.62 -30.24
CA ALA A 13 3.78 -20.27 -29.54
C ALA A 13 3.93 -20.40 -28.01
N LEU A 14 4.69 -21.40 -27.52
CA LEU A 14 4.96 -21.55 -26.09
C LEU A 14 5.90 -20.47 -25.56
N LEU A 15 6.88 -20.04 -26.39
CA LEU A 15 7.83 -18.98 -26.01
C LEU A 15 7.15 -17.61 -25.89
N VAL A 16 6.14 -17.33 -26.72
CA VAL A 16 5.38 -16.07 -26.68
C VAL A 16 4.47 -15.98 -25.43
N LEU A 17 3.99 -17.12 -24.93
CA LEU A 17 3.15 -17.16 -23.72
C LEU A 17 3.93 -16.88 -22.41
N VAL A 18 5.24 -17.10 -22.39
CA VAL A 18 6.08 -16.87 -21.20
C VAL A 18 6.48 -15.39 -21.06
N VAL A 19 6.43 -14.60 -22.14
CA VAL A 19 6.84 -13.17 -22.12
C VAL A 19 5.72 -12.23 -21.69
N ALA A 20 4.48 -12.70 -21.57
CA ALA A 20 3.32 -11.90 -21.19
C ALA A 20 3.05 -11.92 -19.67
N ALA A 21 4.09 -11.86 -18.83
CA ALA A 21 3.89 -11.53 -17.42
C ALA A 21 3.64 -10.01 -17.33
N PRO A 22 2.42 -9.56 -17.01
CA PRO A 22 2.15 -8.13 -16.94
C PRO A 22 2.95 -7.52 -15.80
N ALA A 23 3.73 -6.49 -16.13
CA ALA A 23 4.32 -5.58 -15.15
C ALA A 23 3.19 -4.79 -14.46
N ARG A 24 2.46 -5.44 -13.55
CA ARG A 24 1.29 -4.86 -12.86
C ARG A 24 1.64 -4.03 -11.63
N SER A 25 2.90 -3.99 -11.19
CA SER A 25 3.24 -3.36 -9.91
C SER A 25 3.48 -1.85 -9.95
N HIS A 26 3.81 -1.27 -11.11
CA HIS A 26 4.18 0.15 -11.18
C HIS A 26 3.01 1.14 -11.32
N HIS A 27 1.79 0.66 -11.54
CA HIS A 27 0.62 1.53 -11.74
C HIS A 27 -0.40 1.50 -10.59
N ALA A 28 -0.20 0.70 -9.56
CA ALA A 28 -1.19 0.53 -8.49
C ALA A 28 -1.46 1.82 -7.73
N PHE A 29 -0.41 2.57 -7.33
CA PHE A 29 -0.56 3.85 -6.63
C PHE A 29 -1.33 4.86 -7.49
N SER A 30 -0.86 5.15 -8.70
CA SER A 30 -1.45 6.17 -9.58
C SER A 30 -2.85 5.82 -10.09
N ALA A 31 -3.27 4.57 -9.98
CA ALA A 31 -4.64 4.18 -10.30
C ALA A 31 -5.64 4.62 -9.22
N GLU A 32 -5.25 4.58 -7.95
CA GLU A 32 -6.16 4.78 -6.82
C GLU A 32 -5.89 6.05 -6.03
N PHE A 33 -4.63 6.48 -5.93
CA PHE A 33 -4.21 7.58 -5.06
C PHE A 33 -3.69 8.78 -5.85
N ASP A 34 -3.81 9.97 -5.26
CA ASP A 34 -3.42 11.24 -5.88
C ASP A 34 -2.16 11.82 -5.22
N ALA A 35 -1.05 11.81 -5.95
CA ALA A 35 0.21 12.40 -5.50
C ALA A 35 0.12 13.90 -5.16
N ASN A 36 -0.87 14.59 -5.72
CA ASN A 36 -1.11 16.01 -5.48
C ASN A 36 -2.06 16.27 -4.29
N LYS A 37 -2.49 15.23 -3.61
CA LYS A 37 -3.32 15.33 -2.41
C LYS A 37 -2.61 14.68 -1.20
N PRO A 38 -1.49 15.27 -0.73
CA PRO A 38 -0.84 14.79 0.47
C PRO A 38 -1.77 14.97 1.67
N ILE A 39 -1.76 14.02 2.58
CA ILE A 39 -2.45 14.09 3.87
C ILE A 39 -1.43 13.95 4.99
N LYS A 40 -1.69 14.66 6.08
CA LYS A 40 -1.01 14.46 7.35
C LYS A 40 -1.99 14.71 8.47
N PHE A 41 -2.20 13.71 9.30
CA PHE A 41 -3.08 13.84 10.46
C PHE A 41 -2.66 12.93 11.61
N LYS A 42 -3.11 13.30 12.79
CA LYS A 42 -3.00 12.51 14.01
C LYS A 42 -4.34 11.84 14.28
N GLY A 43 -4.30 10.57 14.68
CA GLY A 43 -5.51 9.83 15.00
C GLY A 43 -5.24 8.61 15.85
N THR A 44 -6.30 7.91 16.19
CA THR A 44 -6.28 6.75 17.08
C THR A 44 -6.58 5.49 16.29
N VAL A 45 -5.72 4.49 16.39
CA VAL A 45 -5.91 3.19 15.75
C VAL A 45 -7.14 2.51 16.33
N THR A 46 -8.07 2.12 15.45
CA THR A 46 -9.25 1.34 15.82
C THR A 46 -9.15 -0.11 15.41
N LYS A 47 -8.42 -0.39 14.32
CA LYS A 47 -8.27 -1.73 13.77
C LYS A 47 -7.05 -1.83 12.88
N MET A 48 -6.42 -3.00 12.84
CA MET A 48 -5.42 -3.36 11.85
C MET A 48 -5.83 -4.63 11.12
N LEU A 49 -5.94 -4.55 9.79
CA LEU A 49 -6.14 -5.71 8.93
C LEU A 49 -4.80 -6.17 8.39
N TRP A 50 -4.40 -7.36 8.81
CA TRP A 50 -3.14 -7.98 8.40
C TRP A 50 -3.41 -8.98 7.29
N VAL A 51 -3.60 -8.48 6.08
CA VAL A 51 -4.00 -9.27 4.90
C VAL A 51 -3.13 -8.98 3.69
N ASN A 52 -3.07 -9.91 2.75
CA ASN A 52 -2.43 -9.72 1.45
C ASN A 52 -3.46 -9.21 0.42
N PRO A 53 -3.06 -8.46 -0.59
CA PRO A 53 -1.70 -8.01 -0.90
C PRO A 53 -1.24 -6.81 -0.06
N HIS A 54 -2.13 -6.07 0.59
CA HIS A 54 -1.83 -4.89 1.40
C HIS A 54 -2.49 -4.98 2.76
N ALA A 55 -1.74 -4.66 3.82
CA ALA A 55 -2.34 -4.46 5.13
C ALA A 55 -3.02 -3.07 5.19
N TRP A 56 -3.96 -2.91 6.13
CA TRP A 56 -4.73 -1.69 6.32
C TRP A 56 -4.76 -1.29 7.78
N ILE A 57 -4.62 0.00 8.03
CA ILE A 57 -4.79 0.58 9.37
C ILE A 57 -6.04 1.46 9.34
N TYR A 58 -6.97 1.21 10.26
CA TYR A 58 -8.15 2.03 10.48
C TYR A 58 -7.86 3.02 11.59
N VAL A 59 -8.13 4.28 11.35
CA VAL A 59 -7.74 5.37 12.23
C VAL A 59 -8.90 6.35 12.41
N ASP A 60 -9.31 6.59 13.65
CA ASP A 60 -10.24 7.64 13.98
C ASP A 60 -9.50 8.98 14.11
N VAL A 61 -9.90 9.95 13.31
CA VAL A 61 -9.35 11.30 13.27
C VAL A 61 -10.38 12.27 13.86
N LYS A 62 -10.06 12.88 14.99
CA LYS A 62 -10.90 13.88 15.62
C LYS A 62 -10.70 15.23 14.93
N LYS A 63 -11.80 15.80 14.44
CA LYS A 63 -11.80 17.12 13.81
C LYS A 63 -11.93 18.25 14.85
N PRO A 64 -11.55 19.51 14.48
CA PRO A 64 -11.67 20.65 15.37
C PRO A 64 -13.10 20.90 15.86
N ASP A 65 -14.12 20.54 15.08
CA ASP A 65 -15.55 20.64 15.46
C ASP A 65 -16.01 19.53 16.41
N GLY A 66 -15.13 18.60 16.81
CA GLY A 66 -15.40 17.49 17.70
C GLY A 66 -15.94 16.23 17.00
N THR A 67 -16.26 16.29 15.71
CA THR A 67 -16.64 15.10 14.94
C THR A 67 -15.44 14.18 14.71
N VAL A 68 -15.73 12.90 14.50
CA VAL A 68 -14.72 11.87 14.24
C VAL A 68 -14.89 11.34 12.81
N GLU A 69 -13.80 11.25 12.08
CA GLU A 69 -13.75 10.63 10.77
C GLU A 69 -12.89 9.37 10.82
N GLU A 70 -13.44 8.24 10.40
CA GLU A 70 -12.67 7.03 10.22
C GLU A 70 -11.95 7.08 8.86
N TRP A 71 -10.63 6.87 8.91
CA TRP A 71 -9.77 6.75 7.74
C TRP A 71 -9.24 5.35 7.58
N MET A 72 -9.12 4.89 6.34
CA MET A 72 -8.48 3.63 5.96
C MET A 72 -7.14 3.91 5.32
N ILE A 73 -6.07 3.46 5.95
CA ILE A 73 -4.70 3.68 5.50
C ILE A 73 -4.15 2.39 4.90
N GLU A 74 -3.96 2.39 3.58
CA GLU A 74 -3.28 1.31 2.89
C GLU A 74 -1.78 1.35 3.17
N THR A 75 -1.22 0.19 3.46
CA THR A 75 0.22 0.02 3.72
C THR A 75 0.83 -0.93 2.70
N GLY A 76 2.11 -1.23 2.85
CA GLY A 76 2.76 -2.30 2.13
C GLY A 76 2.22 -3.68 2.49
N THR A 77 2.82 -4.70 1.90
CA THR A 77 2.47 -6.09 2.21
C THR A 77 2.85 -6.43 3.66
N PRO A 78 2.16 -7.38 4.32
CA PRO A 78 2.56 -7.86 5.64
C PRO A 78 4.03 -8.22 5.75
N ASN A 79 4.59 -8.92 4.77
CA ASN A 79 6.01 -9.28 4.75
C ASN A 79 6.94 -8.06 4.69
N THR A 80 6.57 -7.02 3.96
CA THR A 80 7.35 -5.77 3.90
C THR A 80 7.33 -5.05 5.25
N LEU A 81 6.18 -4.99 5.90
CA LEU A 81 6.02 -4.37 7.22
C LEU A 81 6.85 -5.13 8.28
N LEU A 82 6.78 -6.47 8.29
CA LEU A 82 7.58 -7.31 9.20
C LEU A 82 9.07 -7.04 9.06
N ARG A 83 9.60 -6.94 7.84
CA ARG A 83 11.01 -6.62 7.62
C ARG A 83 11.41 -5.23 8.13
N ARG A 84 10.45 -4.33 8.31
CA ARG A 84 10.64 -2.98 8.85
C ARG A 84 10.34 -2.88 10.34
N GLY A 85 10.05 -4.00 10.99
CA GLY A 85 9.79 -4.07 12.42
C GLY A 85 8.35 -3.79 12.85
N LEU A 86 7.41 -3.66 11.90
CA LEU A 86 6.00 -3.53 12.21
C LEU A 86 5.33 -4.91 12.15
N THR A 87 4.74 -5.34 13.26
CA THR A 87 3.96 -6.58 13.35
C THR A 87 2.48 -6.28 13.50
N LYS A 88 1.65 -7.32 13.42
CA LYS A 88 0.22 -7.21 13.66
C LYS A 88 -0.11 -6.63 15.05
N GLU A 89 0.75 -6.90 16.03
CA GLU A 89 0.60 -6.48 17.42
C GLU A 89 1.22 -5.10 17.72
N SER A 90 1.94 -4.52 16.76
CA SER A 90 2.64 -3.24 16.97
C SER A 90 1.71 -2.04 17.16
N LEU A 91 0.48 -2.14 16.66
CA LEU A 91 -0.53 -1.08 16.71
C LEU A 91 -1.80 -1.59 17.39
N PRO A 92 -1.81 -1.76 18.72
CA PRO A 92 -3.04 -2.09 19.43
C PRO A 92 -4.10 -1.00 19.23
N THR A 93 -5.37 -1.39 19.29
CA THR A 93 -6.49 -0.43 19.34
C THR A 93 -6.26 0.59 20.46
N GLY A 94 -6.48 1.87 20.15
CA GLY A 94 -6.23 2.98 21.07
C GLY A 94 -4.84 3.62 20.94
N THR A 95 -3.94 3.06 20.13
CA THR A 95 -2.63 3.68 19.87
C THR A 95 -2.82 4.97 19.07
N GLU A 96 -2.26 6.06 19.57
CA GLU A 96 -2.22 7.33 18.86
C GLU A 96 -1.06 7.35 17.88
N ILE A 97 -1.32 7.70 16.64
CA ILE A 97 -0.32 7.73 15.56
C ILE A 97 -0.47 9.00 14.73
N THR A 98 0.62 9.42 14.09
CA THR A 98 0.58 10.40 13.01
C THR A 98 0.83 9.69 11.70
N VAL A 99 -0.03 9.93 10.71
CA VAL A 99 0.06 9.35 9.38
C VAL A 99 0.38 10.44 8.37
N ASP A 100 1.39 10.18 7.55
CA ASP A 100 1.68 10.92 6.31
C ASP A 100 1.39 10.02 5.11
N GLY A 101 0.76 10.56 4.09
CA GLY A 101 0.41 9.78 2.91
C GLY A 101 -0.31 10.59 1.84
N TYR A 102 -1.06 9.92 0.99
CA TYR A 102 -1.76 10.51 -0.14
C TYR A 102 -3.20 10.02 -0.19
N GLN A 103 -4.14 10.95 -0.34
CA GLN A 103 -5.57 10.63 -0.40
C GLN A 103 -5.94 9.90 -1.70
N SER A 104 -6.99 9.10 -1.65
CA SER A 104 -7.58 8.47 -2.82
C SER A 104 -8.14 9.52 -3.80
N LYS A 105 -8.09 9.21 -5.09
CA LYS A 105 -8.58 10.08 -6.17
C LYS A 105 -10.06 10.34 -6.12
N ASP A 106 -10.84 9.38 -5.62
CA ASP A 106 -12.30 9.50 -5.48
C ASP A 106 -12.74 10.42 -4.33
N GLY A 107 -11.77 10.96 -3.56
CA GLY A 107 -12.01 11.86 -2.44
C GLY A 107 -12.53 11.16 -1.17
N SER A 108 -12.61 9.84 -1.15
CA SER A 108 -12.97 9.08 0.06
C SER A 108 -11.91 9.22 1.14
N ARG A 109 -12.25 8.80 2.37
CA ARG A 109 -11.32 8.78 3.52
C ARG A 109 -10.42 7.54 3.47
N ARG A 110 -9.81 7.33 2.33
CA ARG A 110 -8.77 6.32 2.09
C ARG A 110 -7.49 7.01 1.71
N ALA A 111 -6.38 6.51 2.20
CA ALA A 111 -5.07 7.04 1.85
C ALA A 111 -4.06 5.91 1.67
N ASN A 112 -3.08 6.14 0.80
CA ASN A 112 -1.87 5.35 0.77
C ASN A 112 -0.92 5.90 1.83
N GLY A 113 -0.59 5.10 2.82
CA GLY A 113 0.32 5.47 3.90
C GLY A 113 1.77 5.46 3.43
N ARG A 114 2.46 6.59 3.63
CA ARG A 114 3.89 6.70 3.38
C ARG A 114 4.70 6.48 4.65
N ASP A 115 4.46 7.31 5.65
CA ASP A 115 5.13 7.24 6.93
C ASP A 115 4.13 7.20 8.08
N LEU A 116 4.50 6.50 9.14
CA LEU A 116 3.76 6.43 10.39
C LEU A 116 4.68 6.80 11.54
N THR A 117 4.26 7.77 12.36
CA THR A 117 4.98 8.15 13.56
C THR A 117 4.25 7.64 14.80
N LEU A 118 4.96 6.86 15.61
CA LEU A 118 4.49 6.30 16.87
C LEU A 118 4.52 7.35 18.01
N PRO A 119 3.84 7.10 19.15
CA PRO A 119 3.84 8.02 20.30
C PRO A 119 5.24 8.33 20.86
N ASN A 120 6.19 7.38 20.74
CA ASN A 120 7.57 7.58 21.15
C ASN A 120 8.43 8.40 20.17
N GLY A 121 7.83 8.91 19.08
CA GLY A 121 8.52 9.67 18.04
C GLY A 121 9.19 8.83 16.97
N GLN A 122 9.18 7.51 17.07
CA GLN A 122 9.74 6.61 16.05
C GLN A 122 8.87 6.70 14.77
N THR A 123 9.53 6.90 13.63
CA THR A 123 8.87 6.92 12.32
C THR A 123 9.19 5.64 11.55
N LEU A 124 8.14 5.03 11.01
CA LEU A 124 8.21 3.81 10.22
C LEU A 124 7.67 4.10 8.81
N PHE A 125 8.40 3.64 7.79
CA PHE A 125 7.94 3.71 6.42
C PHE A 125 6.91 2.61 6.15
N LEU A 126 5.69 2.98 5.76
CA LEU A 126 4.57 2.07 5.52
C LEU A 126 4.47 1.56 4.09
N GLY A 127 5.04 2.29 3.13
CA GLY A 127 4.87 1.99 1.71
C GLY A 127 5.55 0.70 1.26
N SER A 128 5.08 0.14 0.17
CA SER A 128 5.77 -0.93 -0.57
C SER A 128 6.71 -0.34 -1.60
N SER A 129 7.89 -0.95 -1.77
CA SER A 129 8.77 -0.63 -2.89
C SER A 129 8.13 -1.05 -4.22
N GLY A 130 8.27 -0.23 -5.25
CA GLY A 130 7.73 -0.50 -6.59
C GLY A 130 6.27 -0.10 -6.78
N THR A 131 5.65 0.61 -5.84
CA THR A 131 4.27 1.11 -6.00
C THR A 131 4.16 2.33 -6.91
N GLY A 132 5.28 3.05 -7.12
CA GLY A 132 5.32 4.31 -7.86
C GLY A 132 4.82 5.52 -7.06
N ALA A 133 4.65 5.37 -5.74
CA ALA A 133 4.34 6.49 -4.87
C ALA A 133 5.50 7.50 -4.84
N PRO A 134 5.22 8.81 -4.74
CA PRO A 134 6.26 9.82 -4.58
C PRO A 134 7.12 9.55 -3.33
N ASP A 135 8.40 9.91 -3.41
CA ASP A 135 9.36 9.74 -2.31
C ASP A 135 9.52 8.31 -1.80
N GLU A 136 9.20 7.34 -2.65
CA GLU A 136 9.43 5.94 -2.35
C GLU A 136 10.92 5.69 -2.10
N LYS A 137 11.24 5.17 -0.92
CA LYS A 137 12.62 4.76 -0.59
C LYS A 137 12.94 3.48 -1.34
N LYS A 138 13.85 3.56 -2.28
CA LYS A 138 14.39 2.45 -3.06
C LYS A 138 15.28 1.56 -2.21
#